data_95fd9d90b76bb4624860fca6eb0f9e0e
#
_entry.id   95fd9d90b76bb4624860fca6eb0f9e0e
#
_cell.length_a   1.000
_cell.length_b   1.000
_cell.length_c   1.000
_cell.angle_alpha   90.00
_cell.angle_beta   90.00
_cell.angle_gamma   90.00
#
_symmetry.space_group_name_H-M   'P 1'
#
loop_
_entity.id
_entity.type
_entity.pdbx_description
1 polymer ?
#
loop_
_entity_poly.entity_id
_entity_poly.type
_entity_poly.pdbx_seq_one_letter_code
_entity_poly.pdbx_strand_id
1 'polypeptide(L)'
;YMLKTRPNEIANQPQAPHETSTAVRAPRRGLWQEWLRSLLLFCGASVYVELCLHLCVYRSLDRRGVYLILFGLLGGTVCTLLTTHLPKIARQIMGVLLVVVQVLFAEVQLMYHAIFGNFMPISQVSMGGNVITNFDSQILYSIGKNIVPILLLLVPLIVTILCLALRKLRVLTVRLKWRQALATLGILLTLLLATTGIMYAGRDKSFSVYKTFTNVNTSTDSSYKSVGMLATTV
;
A
#
# COMPACT_ATOMS: atom_id res chain seq x y z
N TYR A 1 -54.72 32.69 65.58
CA TYR A 1 -54.09 31.41 65.56
C TYR A 1 -52.76 31.57 64.78
N MET A 2 -51.66 31.61 65.53
CA MET A 2 -50.26 31.71 65.02
C MET A 2 -49.89 30.33 64.56
N LEU A 3 -49.44 30.18 63.29
CA LEU A 3 -48.75 29.02 62.79
C LEU A 3 -47.22 29.36 62.69
N LYS A 4 -46.49 28.71 63.56
CA LYS A 4 -45.05 28.79 63.76
C LYS A 4 -44.32 28.06 62.65
N THR A 5 -43.74 28.81 61.70
CA THR A 5 -42.87 28.22 60.65
C THR A 5 -41.55 27.76 61.31
N ARG A 6 -41.18 26.51 61.15
CA ARG A 6 -39.90 25.95 61.48
C ARG A 6 -38.88 26.31 60.38
N PRO A 7 -37.76 26.93 60.69
CA PRO A 7 -36.60 26.97 59.84
C PRO A 7 -35.69 25.76 60.14
N ASN A 8 -34.96 25.30 59.15
CA ASN A 8 -33.86 24.33 59.17
C ASN A 8 -34.24 22.86 58.94
N GLU A 9 -34.46 22.54 57.68
CA GLU A 9 -34.27 21.18 57.16
C GLU A 9 -33.75 21.19 55.71
N ILE A 10 -32.77 22.10 55.43
CA ILE A 10 -32.07 22.12 54.16
C ILE A 10 -30.54 22.05 54.48
N ALA A 11 -30.12 20.93 55.02
CA ALA A 11 -28.71 20.65 55.17
C ALA A 11 -28.50 19.15 55.39
N ASN A 12 -28.58 18.36 54.33
CA ASN A 12 -27.91 17.06 54.19
C ASN A 12 -28.45 16.33 52.92
N GLN A 13 -28.23 16.94 51.76
CA GLN A 13 -28.19 16.12 50.56
C GLN A 13 -26.77 15.56 50.48
N PRO A 14 -26.59 14.24 50.46
CA PRO A 14 -25.31 13.66 50.16
C PRO A 14 -24.90 14.11 48.74
N GLN A 15 -23.81 14.87 48.66
CA GLN A 15 -23.17 15.17 47.36
C GLN A 15 -22.86 13.82 46.70
N ALA A 16 -23.50 13.55 45.58
CA ALA A 16 -23.18 12.45 44.70
C ALA A 16 -21.67 12.53 44.41
N PRO A 17 -20.92 11.43 44.52
CA PRO A 17 -19.49 11.46 44.21
C PRO A 17 -19.34 11.95 42.76
N HIS A 18 -18.57 13.03 42.59
CA HIS A 18 -18.07 13.43 41.28
C HIS A 18 -17.37 12.21 40.67
N GLU A 19 -18.08 11.50 39.81
CA GLU A 19 -17.47 10.56 38.89
C GLU A 19 -16.44 11.34 38.07
N THR A 20 -15.23 11.37 38.57
CA THR A 20 -14.05 11.70 37.78
C THR A 20 -14.03 10.68 36.66
N SER A 21 -14.61 11.07 35.52
CA SER A 21 -14.51 10.36 34.27
C SER A 21 -13.00 10.20 33.95
N THR A 22 -12.39 9.18 34.53
CA THR A 22 -11.11 8.68 34.13
C THR A 22 -11.29 8.15 32.71
N ALA A 23 -11.09 9.04 31.74
CA ALA A 23 -10.97 8.67 30.34
C ALA A 23 -9.89 7.58 30.29
N VAL A 24 -10.32 6.33 30.20
CA VAL A 24 -9.48 5.15 30.06
C VAL A 24 -8.61 5.39 28.83
N ARG A 25 -7.39 5.88 29.05
CA ARG A 25 -6.38 6.02 28.00
C ARG A 25 -6.16 4.64 27.40
N ALA A 26 -6.71 4.42 26.22
CA ALA A 26 -6.48 3.21 25.45
C ALA A 26 -4.97 2.86 25.47
N PRO A 27 -4.61 1.60 25.77
CA PRO A 27 -3.23 1.22 26.01
C PRO A 27 -2.38 1.57 24.79
N ARG A 28 -1.32 2.34 24.99
CA ARG A 28 -0.39 2.83 23.95
C ARG A 28 0.17 1.69 23.07
N ARG A 29 0.25 0.48 23.62
CA ARG A 29 0.73 -0.73 22.92
C ARG A 29 -0.16 -1.14 21.72
N GLY A 30 -1.47 -0.96 21.82
CA GLY A 30 -2.40 -1.34 20.72
C GLY A 30 -2.22 -0.53 19.45
N LEU A 31 -1.90 0.78 19.54
CA LEU A 31 -1.72 1.67 18.39
C LEU A 31 -0.49 1.30 17.53
N TRP A 32 0.62 0.92 18.18
CA TRP A 32 1.82 0.50 17.49
C TRP A 32 1.64 -0.84 16.78
N GLN A 33 0.91 -1.77 17.38
CA GLN A 33 0.59 -3.05 16.76
C GLN A 33 -0.30 -2.87 15.54
N GLU A 34 -1.31 -2.00 15.60
CA GLU A 34 -2.16 -1.72 14.43
C GLU A 34 -1.41 -0.99 13.32
N TRP A 35 -0.54 -0.06 13.66
CA TRP A 35 0.34 0.58 12.70
C TRP A 35 1.23 -0.44 11.99
N LEU A 36 1.91 -1.30 12.76
CA LEU A 36 2.78 -2.35 12.21
C LEU A 36 2.02 -3.31 11.30
N ARG A 37 0.81 -3.74 11.69
CA ARG A 37 -0.05 -4.60 10.86
C ARG A 37 -0.45 -3.92 9.56
N SER A 38 -0.77 -2.63 9.59
CA SER A 38 -1.08 -1.86 8.38
C SER A 38 0.13 -1.72 7.47
N LEU A 39 1.31 -1.45 8.05
CA LEU A 39 2.57 -1.38 7.31
C LEU A 39 2.88 -2.72 6.64
N LEU A 40 2.78 -3.83 7.40
CA LEU A 40 3.02 -5.17 6.87
C LEU A 40 2.01 -5.55 5.77
N LEU A 41 0.74 -5.16 5.92
CA LEU A 41 -0.28 -5.41 4.90
C LEU A 41 0.08 -4.72 3.57
N PHE A 42 0.35 -3.41 3.61
CA PHE A 42 0.65 -2.66 2.39
C PHE A 42 2.01 -3.03 1.79
N CYS A 43 3.04 -3.17 2.61
CA CYS A 43 4.36 -3.60 2.13
C CYS A 43 4.30 -5.03 1.57
N GLY A 44 3.59 -5.94 2.25
CA GLY A 44 3.40 -7.31 1.78
C GLY A 44 2.62 -7.37 0.47
N ALA A 45 1.52 -6.60 0.35
CA ALA A 45 0.74 -6.51 -0.88
C ALA A 45 1.58 -5.96 -2.04
N SER A 46 2.31 -4.86 -1.84
CA SER A 46 3.15 -4.25 -2.88
C SER A 46 4.29 -5.16 -3.33
N VAL A 47 5.02 -5.76 -2.40
CA VAL A 47 6.09 -6.71 -2.71
C VAL A 47 5.54 -7.95 -3.42
N TYR A 48 4.38 -8.46 -2.98
CA TYR A 48 3.74 -9.60 -3.62
C TYR A 48 3.37 -9.30 -5.08
N VAL A 49 2.72 -8.17 -5.34
CA VAL A 49 2.33 -7.75 -6.71
C VAL A 49 3.55 -7.65 -7.62
N GLU A 50 4.62 -6.99 -7.16
CA GLU A 50 5.87 -6.86 -7.94
C GLU A 50 6.53 -8.20 -8.23
N LEU A 51 6.67 -9.06 -7.23
CA LEU A 51 7.26 -10.39 -7.39
C LEU A 51 6.40 -11.30 -8.26
N CYS A 52 5.07 -11.29 -8.06
CA CYS A 52 4.14 -12.10 -8.82
C CYS A 52 4.18 -11.71 -10.30
N LEU A 53 4.09 -10.41 -10.61
CA LEU A 53 4.15 -9.91 -11.99
C LEU A 53 5.50 -10.28 -12.64
N HIS A 54 6.61 -10.07 -11.92
CA HIS A 54 7.95 -10.41 -12.43
C HIS A 54 8.09 -11.91 -12.73
N LEU A 55 7.63 -12.78 -11.83
CA LEU A 55 7.70 -14.23 -12.01
C LEU A 55 6.77 -14.72 -13.13
N CYS A 56 5.59 -14.11 -13.29
CA CYS A 56 4.67 -14.46 -14.37
C CYS A 56 5.24 -14.12 -15.75
N VAL A 57 5.98 -13.01 -15.86
CA VAL A 57 6.55 -12.54 -17.12
C VAL A 57 7.89 -13.22 -17.43
N TYR A 58 8.84 -13.17 -16.50
CA TYR A 58 10.22 -13.60 -16.78
C TYR A 58 10.55 -15.03 -16.32
N ARG A 59 9.69 -15.65 -15.49
CA ARG A 59 9.87 -17.00 -14.94
C ARG A 59 11.21 -17.26 -14.26
N SER A 60 11.96 -16.22 -13.95
CA SER A 60 13.28 -16.28 -13.30
C SER A 60 13.42 -15.15 -12.29
N LEU A 61 14.10 -15.41 -11.20
CA LEU A 61 14.42 -14.41 -10.20
C LEU A 61 15.93 -14.22 -10.17
N ASP A 62 16.42 -13.20 -10.86
CA ASP A 62 17.83 -12.84 -10.88
C ASP A 62 18.24 -12.12 -9.58
N ARG A 63 19.54 -11.92 -9.36
CA ARG A 63 20.09 -11.12 -8.24
C ARG A 63 19.49 -9.70 -8.15
N ARG A 64 18.90 -9.21 -9.23
CA ARG A 64 18.20 -7.92 -9.31
C ARG A 64 16.85 -7.92 -8.60
N GLY A 65 16.31 -9.08 -8.24
CA GLY A 65 15.06 -9.20 -7.45
C GLY A 65 15.08 -8.44 -6.11
N VAL A 66 16.26 -8.12 -5.59
CA VAL A 66 16.41 -7.25 -4.41
C VAL A 66 15.81 -5.87 -4.66
N TYR A 67 15.97 -5.31 -5.86
CA TYR A 67 15.39 -4.00 -6.19
C TYR A 67 13.88 -4.06 -6.25
N LEU A 68 13.29 -5.15 -6.78
CA LEU A 68 11.84 -5.37 -6.77
C LEU A 68 11.27 -5.32 -5.34
N ILE A 69 11.95 -5.99 -4.41
CA ILE A 69 11.55 -5.99 -3.00
C ILE A 69 11.68 -4.57 -2.41
N LEU A 70 12.78 -3.87 -2.69
CA LEU A 70 13.00 -2.51 -2.17
C LEU A 70 11.94 -1.52 -2.69
N PHE A 71 11.63 -1.55 -3.98
CA PHE A 71 10.60 -0.69 -4.57
C PHE A 71 9.20 -1.09 -4.11
N GLY A 72 8.91 -2.38 -3.96
CA GLY A 72 7.67 -2.86 -3.34
C GLY A 72 7.52 -2.37 -1.89
N LEU A 73 8.58 -2.40 -1.09
CA LEU A 73 8.57 -1.85 0.27
C LEU A 73 8.37 -0.33 0.28
N LEU A 74 9.02 0.41 -0.64
CA LEU A 74 8.80 1.85 -0.81
C LEU A 74 7.34 2.14 -1.13
N GLY A 75 6.75 1.47 -2.13
CA GLY A 75 5.34 1.62 -2.52
C GLY A 75 4.38 1.34 -1.36
N GLY A 76 4.59 0.24 -0.64
CA GLY A 76 3.78 -0.12 0.54
C GLY A 76 3.91 0.88 1.68
N THR A 77 5.11 1.45 1.90
CA THR A 77 5.33 2.49 2.91
C THR A 77 4.62 3.79 2.54
N VAL A 78 4.64 4.18 1.26
CA VAL A 78 3.87 5.33 0.74
C VAL A 78 2.37 5.12 0.96
N CYS A 79 1.81 3.95 0.62
CA CYS A 79 0.41 3.61 0.87
C CYS A 79 0.05 3.71 2.36
N THR A 80 0.95 3.25 3.25
CA THR A 80 0.78 3.38 4.70
C THR A 80 0.75 4.85 5.12
N LEU A 81 1.66 5.66 4.59
CA LEU A 81 1.74 7.10 4.90
C LEU A 81 0.47 7.84 4.47
N LEU A 82 -0.03 7.60 3.26
CA LEU A 82 -1.26 8.18 2.72
C LEU A 82 -2.49 7.85 3.59
N THR A 83 -2.54 6.64 4.14
CA THR A 83 -3.66 6.22 4.98
C THR A 83 -3.55 6.63 6.45
N THR A 84 -2.38 7.11 6.91
CA THR A 84 -2.08 7.35 8.34
C THR A 84 -2.97 8.43 8.97
N HIS A 85 -3.25 9.52 8.26
CA HIS A 85 -3.99 10.67 8.79
C HIS A 85 -5.51 10.56 8.63
N LEU A 86 -6.01 9.56 7.91
CA LEU A 86 -7.42 9.43 7.61
C LEU A 86 -8.24 8.93 8.81
N PRO A 87 -9.51 9.36 8.96
CA PRO A 87 -10.45 8.80 9.91
C PRO A 87 -10.70 7.32 9.57
N LYS A 88 -11.17 6.52 10.54
CA LYS A 88 -11.31 5.07 10.45
C LYS A 88 -11.96 4.58 9.15
N ILE A 89 -13.13 5.13 8.80
CA ILE A 89 -13.89 4.70 7.61
C ILE A 89 -13.13 5.07 6.32
N ALA A 90 -12.69 6.33 6.20
CA ALA A 90 -11.94 6.78 5.05
C ALA A 90 -10.61 6.02 4.89
N ARG A 91 -9.96 5.65 5.98
CA ARG A 91 -8.74 4.83 5.98
C ARG A 91 -8.98 3.43 5.43
N GLN A 92 -10.10 2.80 5.78
CA GLN A 92 -10.46 1.48 5.26
C GLN A 92 -10.77 1.54 3.77
N ILE A 93 -11.58 2.52 3.35
CA ILE A 93 -11.93 2.73 1.93
C ILE A 93 -10.67 3.03 1.12
N MET A 94 -9.87 4.00 1.57
CA MET A 94 -8.63 4.38 0.88
C MET A 94 -7.63 3.22 0.85
N GLY A 95 -7.53 2.44 1.93
CA GLY A 95 -6.66 1.27 1.97
C GLY A 95 -7.03 0.21 0.94
N VAL A 96 -8.33 -0.12 0.80
CA VAL A 96 -8.80 -1.02 -0.24
C VAL A 96 -8.57 -0.42 -1.63
N LEU A 97 -8.91 0.86 -1.82
CA LEU A 97 -8.74 1.55 -3.09
C LEU A 97 -7.29 1.53 -3.57
N LEU A 98 -6.32 1.78 -2.67
CA LEU A 98 -4.89 1.74 -3.02
C LEU A 98 -4.45 0.35 -3.46
N VAL A 99 -4.93 -0.72 -2.79
CA VAL A 99 -4.62 -2.09 -3.21
C VAL A 99 -5.31 -2.43 -4.53
N VAL A 100 -6.57 -2.01 -4.73
CA VAL A 100 -7.28 -2.18 -6.01
C VAL A 100 -6.52 -1.52 -7.15
N VAL A 101 -6.14 -0.25 -7.00
CA VAL A 101 -5.38 0.49 -8.02
C VAL A 101 -4.07 -0.21 -8.35
N GLN A 102 -3.35 -0.71 -7.34
CA GLN A 102 -2.08 -1.39 -7.52
C GLN A 102 -2.24 -2.73 -8.25
N VAL A 103 -3.26 -3.52 -7.90
CA VAL A 103 -3.57 -4.80 -8.58
C VAL A 103 -4.02 -4.55 -10.01
N LEU A 104 -4.96 -3.62 -10.24
CA LEU A 104 -5.43 -3.29 -11.58
C LEU A 104 -4.30 -2.81 -12.49
N PHE A 105 -3.40 -1.97 -11.94
CA PHE A 105 -2.26 -1.50 -12.71
C PHE A 105 -1.33 -2.65 -13.10
N ALA A 106 -1.09 -3.61 -12.20
CA ALA A 106 -0.30 -4.80 -12.48
C ALA A 106 -0.98 -5.71 -13.53
N GLU A 107 -2.30 -5.88 -13.47
CA GLU A 107 -3.06 -6.65 -14.47
C GLU A 107 -3.00 -5.99 -15.85
N VAL A 108 -3.15 -4.66 -15.93
CA VAL A 108 -2.99 -3.92 -17.19
C VAL A 108 -1.59 -4.12 -17.76
N GLN A 109 -0.55 -4.05 -16.92
CA GLN A 109 0.83 -4.27 -17.35
C GLN A 109 1.05 -5.71 -17.84
N LEU A 110 0.47 -6.71 -17.16
CA LEU A 110 0.55 -8.11 -17.55
C LEU A 110 -0.11 -8.31 -18.94
N MET A 111 -1.32 -7.75 -19.13
CA MET A 111 -2.05 -7.86 -20.39
C MET A 111 -1.32 -7.13 -21.52
N TYR A 112 -0.83 -5.92 -21.25
CA TYR A 112 -0.08 -5.16 -22.24
C TYR A 112 1.18 -5.90 -22.69
N HIS A 113 1.92 -6.47 -21.73
CA HIS A 113 3.10 -7.29 -22.04
C HIS A 113 2.74 -8.55 -22.82
N ALA A 114 1.63 -9.21 -22.53
CA ALA A 114 1.18 -10.41 -23.23
C ALA A 114 0.82 -10.12 -24.71
N ILE A 115 0.36 -8.91 -25.04
CA ILE A 115 -0.05 -8.51 -26.39
C ILE A 115 1.12 -7.91 -27.16
N PHE A 116 1.89 -7.01 -26.55
CA PHE A 116 2.91 -6.20 -27.23
C PHE A 116 4.36 -6.63 -26.96
N GLY A 117 4.58 -7.58 -26.04
CA GLY A 117 5.94 -8.03 -25.66
C GLY A 117 6.75 -7.04 -24.82
N ASN A 118 6.18 -5.88 -24.47
CA ASN A 118 6.81 -4.82 -23.70
C ASN A 118 5.85 -4.30 -22.63
N PHE A 119 6.37 -3.67 -21.58
CA PHE A 119 5.55 -2.98 -20.58
C PHE A 119 5.09 -1.61 -21.09
N MET A 120 3.87 -1.22 -20.69
CA MET A 120 3.25 0.03 -21.11
C MET A 120 3.94 1.21 -20.40
N PRO A 121 4.57 2.14 -21.14
CA PRO A 121 5.09 3.36 -20.55
C PRO A 121 3.93 4.29 -20.13
N ILE A 122 4.12 5.07 -19.07
CA ILE A 122 3.11 6.01 -18.56
C ILE A 122 2.61 6.98 -19.63
N SER A 123 3.49 7.42 -20.52
CA SER A 123 3.14 8.30 -21.64
C SER A 123 2.04 7.74 -22.56
N GLN A 124 1.87 6.43 -22.60
CA GLN A 124 0.87 5.75 -23.43
C GLN A 124 -0.45 5.44 -22.71
N VAL A 125 -0.54 5.70 -21.41
CA VAL A 125 -1.78 5.45 -20.64
C VAL A 125 -2.97 6.25 -21.21
N SER A 126 -2.73 7.46 -21.71
CA SER A 126 -3.76 8.28 -22.35
C SER A 126 -4.32 7.67 -23.65
N MET A 127 -3.58 6.78 -24.30
CA MET A 127 -4.00 6.07 -25.52
C MET A 127 -4.76 4.76 -25.23
N GLY A 128 -4.90 4.39 -23.96
CA GLY A 128 -5.48 3.11 -23.52
C GLY A 128 -6.90 2.87 -24.04
N GLY A 129 -7.71 3.94 -24.21
CA GLY A 129 -9.05 3.83 -24.81
C GLY A 129 -9.04 3.28 -26.23
N ASN A 130 -8.12 3.74 -27.06
CA ASN A 130 -7.98 3.27 -28.45
C ASN A 130 -7.45 1.84 -28.52
N VAL A 131 -6.67 1.40 -27.55
CA VAL A 131 -6.18 0.01 -27.47
C VAL A 131 -7.34 -0.94 -27.19
N ILE A 132 -8.23 -0.60 -26.26
CA ILE A 132 -9.37 -1.44 -25.89
C ILE A 132 -10.31 -1.64 -27.09
N THR A 133 -10.59 -0.61 -27.87
CA THR A 133 -11.53 -0.69 -29.01
C THR A 133 -10.96 -1.41 -30.24
N ASN A 134 -9.64 -1.36 -30.44
CA ASN A 134 -9.01 -1.95 -31.63
C ASN A 134 -8.48 -3.37 -31.41
N PHE A 135 -8.33 -3.81 -30.16
CA PHE A 135 -7.69 -5.09 -29.79
C PHE A 135 -8.58 -5.96 -28.89
N ASP A 136 -9.90 -5.80 -28.95
CA ASP A 136 -10.87 -6.51 -28.09
C ASP A 136 -10.72 -8.03 -28.15
N SER A 137 -10.64 -8.62 -29.34
CA SER A 137 -10.46 -10.06 -29.53
C SER A 137 -9.11 -10.58 -29.00
N GLN A 138 -8.04 -9.79 -29.15
CA GLN A 138 -6.72 -10.13 -28.65
C GLN A 138 -6.65 -10.02 -27.12
N ILE A 139 -7.36 -9.04 -26.54
CA ILE A 139 -7.50 -8.89 -25.10
C ILE A 139 -8.21 -10.11 -24.51
N LEU A 140 -9.35 -10.53 -25.07
CA LEU A 140 -10.10 -11.71 -24.63
C LEU A 140 -9.26 -12.98 -24.72
N TYR A 141 -8.54 -13.18 -25.82
CA TYR A 141 -7.62 -14.31 -25.98
C TYR A 141 -6.51 -14.27 -24.91
N SER A 142 -5.91 -13.10 -24.66
CA SER A 142 -4.85 -12.93 -23.69
C SER A 142 -5.33 -13.16 -22.25
N ILE A 143 -6.55 -12.75 -21.91
CA ILE A 143 -7.18 -13.06 -20.62
C ILE A 143 -7.32 -14.57 -20.43
N GLY A 144 -7.85 -15.27 -21.44
CA GLY A 144 -8.01 -16.72 -21.38
C GLY A 144 -6.67 -17.46 -21.19
N LYS A 145 -5.62 -17.03 -21.87
CA LYS A 145 -4.28 -17.61 -21.75
C LYS A 145 -3.59 -17.30 -20.42
N ASN A 146 -3.87 -16.11 -19.84
CA ASN A 146 -3.21 -15.64 -18.60
C ASN A 146 -4.12 -15.66 -17.38
N ILE A 147 -5.17 -16.49 -17.38
CA ILE A 147 -6.13 -16.55 -16.27
C ILE A 147 -5.47 -16.86 -14.92
N VAL A 148 -4.47 -17.74 -14.89
CA VAL A 148 -3.76 -18.09 -13.65
C VAL A 148 -2.94 -16.93 -13.11
N PRO A 149 -2.08 -16.23 -13.89
CA PRO A 149 -1.46 -14.99 -13.46
C PRO A 149 -2.43 -13.92 -12.94
N ILE A 150 -3.57 -13.71 -13.63
CA ILE A 150 -4.59 -12.76 -13.19
C ILE A 150 -5.14 -13.14 -11.81
N LEU A 151 -5.54 -14.40 -11.62
CA LEU A 151 -6.03 -14.86 -10.32
C LEU A 151 -4.99 -14.72 -9.20
N LEU A 152 -3.71 -14.97 -9.51
CA LEU A 152 -2.62 -14.76 -8.55
C LEU A 152 -2.47 -13.28 -8.17
N LEU A 153 -2.57 -12.36 -9.12
CA LEU A 153 -2.48 -10.92 -8.84
C LEU A 153 -3.65 -10.41 -7.98
N LEU A 154 -4.82 -11.06 -8.00
CA LEU A 154 -5.96 -10.73 -7.14
C LEU A 154 -5.78 -11.12 -5.67
N VAL A 155 -4.84 -11.99 -5.34
CA VAL A 155 -4.63 -12.51 -3.96
C VAL A 155 -4.46 -11.38 -2.94
N PRO A 156 -3.63 -10.33 -3.12
CA PRO A 156 -3.48 -9.27 -2.12
C PRO A 156 -4.77 -8.48 -1.90
N LEU A 157 -5.62 -8.34 -2.91
CA LEU A 157 -6.94 -7.71 -2.77
C LEU A 157 -7.84 -8.58 -1.90
N ILE A 158 -7.92 -9.89 -2.16
CA ILE A 158 -8.71 -10.84 -1.37
C ILE A 158 -8.22 -10.84 0.09
N VAL A 159 -6.91 -10.90 0.30
CA VAL A 159 -6.31 -10.85 1.66
C VAL A 159 -6.66 -9.55 2.36
N THR A 160 -6.61 -8.40 1.68
CA THR A 160 -6.96 -7.10 2.26
C THR A 160 -8.42 -7.05 2.69
N ILE A 161 -9.35 -7.50 1.84
CA ILE A 161 -10.78 -7.56 2.14
C ILE A 161 -11.02 -8.52 3.31
N LEU A 162 -10.39 -9.70 3.32
CA LEU A 162 -10.50 -10.67 4.39
C LEU A 162 -9.97 -10.12 5.72
N CYS A 163 -8.84 -9.42 5.71
CA CYS A 163 -8.29 -8.74 6.89
C CYS A 163 -9.24 -7.68 7.47
N LEU A 164 -9.97 -6.98 6.61
CA LEU A 164 -10.98 -6.00 7.04
C LEU A 164 -12.26 -6.68 7.56
N ALA A 165 -12.71 -7.76 6.90
CA ALA A 165 -13.87 -8.56 7.32
C ALA A 165 -13.63 -9.24 8.67
N LEU A 166 -12.42 -9.77 8.88
CA LEU A 166 -12.01 -10.35 10.15
C LEU A 166 -11.69 -9.24 11.17
N ARG A 167 -12.72 -8.67 11.79
CA ARG A 167 -12.61 -7.62 12.83
C ARG A 167 -11.59 -7.91 13.93
N LYS A 168 -11.24 -9.18 14.15
CA LYS A 168 -10.25 -9.66 15.12
C LYS A 168 -8.84 -9.15 14.82
N LEU A 169 -8.49 -8.94 13.55
CA LEU A 169 -7.15 -8.49 13.15
C LEU A 169 -6.92 -6.99 13.37
N ARG A 170 -7.98 -6.19 13.55
CA ARG A 170 -7.91 -4.74 13.81
C ARG A 170 -6.96 -3.99 12.87
N VAL A 171 -6.97 -4.34 11.59
CA VAL A 171 -6.18 -3.64 10.57
C VAL A 171 -6.96 -2.43 10.09
N LEU A 172 -6.30 -1.28 9.93
CA LEU A 172 -6.91 -0.03 9.47
C LEU A 172 -8.10 0.48 10.33
N THR A 173 -8.20 0.07 11.60
CA THR A 173 -9.37 0.35 12.44
C THR A 173 -9.24 1.60 13.31
N VAL A 174 -8.02 2.02 13.64
CA VAL A 174 -7.76 3.15 14.54
C VAL A 174 -7.00 4.26 13.81
N ARG A 175 -7.38 5.52 14.09
CA ARG A 175 -6.65 6.69 13.60
C ARG A 175 -5.25 6.72 14.21
N LEU A 176 -4.23 6.73 13.35
CA LEU A 176 -2.84 6.79 13.78
C LEU A 176 -2.49 8.21 14.26
N LYS A 177 -1.57 8.29 15.20
CA LYS A 177 -1.07 9.55 15.75
C LYS A 177 0.13 10.04 14.94
N TRP A 178 0.46 11.32 15.11
CA TRP A 178 1.62 11.97 14.46
C TRP A 178 2.95 11.19 14.61
N ARG A 179 3.14 10.52 15.74
CA ARG A 179 4.34 9.70 15.99
C ARG A 179 4.49 8.53 15.01
N GLN A 180 3.39 7.86 14.66
CA GLN A 180 3.40 6.78 13.68
C GLN A 180 3.64 7.32 12.26
N ALA A 181 3.10 8.50 11.94
CA ALA A 181 3.37 9.17 10.66
C ALA A 181 4.86 9.51 10.52
N LEU A 182 5.48 10.08 11.56
CA LEU A 182 6.91 10.35 11.59
C LEU A 182 7.75 9.06 11.48
N ALA A 183 7.35 7.98 12.18
CA ALA A 183 8.02 6.69 12.05
C ALA A 183 7.93 6.14 10.63
N THR A 184 6.75 6.23 9.99
CA THR A 184 6.56 5.80 8.59
C THR A 184 7.41 6.64 7.63
N LEU A 185 7.46 7.96 7.84
CA LEU A 185 8.31 8.86 7.07
C LEU A 185 9.81 8.53 7.25
N GLY A 186 10.23 8.22 8.47
CA GLY A 186 11.60 7.78 8.77
C GLY A 186 11.95 6.49 8.03
N ILE A 187 11.05 5.49 8.04
CA ILE A 187 11.22 4.25 7.28
C ILE A 187 11.32 4.54 5.78
N LEU A 188 10.43 5.39 5.25
CA LEU A 188 10.44 5.78 3.84
C LEU A 188 11.77 6.40 3.44
N LEU A 189 12.26 7.37 4.20
CA LEU A 189 13.55 8.02 3.95
C LEU A 189 14.72 7.03 4.02
N THR A 190 14.72 6.14 5.01
CA THR A 190 15.75 5.11 5.14
C THR A 190 15.76 4.15 3.96
N LEU A 191 14.58 3.68 3.52
CA LEU A 191 14.45 2.81 2.34
C LEU A 191 14.90 3.54 1.08
N LEU A 192 14.55 4.82 0.92
CA LEU A 192 14.93 5.62 -0.23
C LEU A 192 16.44 5.83 -0.28
N LEU A 193 17.09 6.16 0.83
CA LEU A 193 18.55 6.27 0.93
C LEU A 193 19.24 4.93 0.70
N ALA A 194 18.71 3.83 1.25
CA ALA A 194 19.25 2.50 1.03
C ALA A 194 19.17 2.11 -0.46
N THR A 195 18.02 2.32 -1.10
CA THR A 195 17.81 2.01 -2.52
C THR A 195 18.77 2.82 -3.40
N THR A 196 18.85 4.14 -3.17
CA THR A 196 19.76 5.03 -3.91
C THR A 196 21.23 4.67 -3.67
N GLY A 197 21.60 4.35 -2.43
CA GLY A 197 22.96 3.94 -2.06
C GLY A 197 23.38 2.64 -2.75
N ILE A 198 22.48 1.62 -2.77
CA ILE A 198 22.75 0.35 -3.46
C ILE A 198 22.86 0.56 -4.98
N MET A 199 21.99 1.40 -5.56
CA MET A 199 22.07 1.76 -6.99
C MET A 199 23.37 2.48 -7.32
N TYR A 200 23.79 3.44 -6.49
CA TYR A 200 25.02 4.19 -6.67
C TYR A 200 26.26 3.30 -6.53
N ALA A 201 26.29 2.41 -5.54
CA ALA A 201 27.36 1.43 -5.34
C ALA A 201 27.52 0.46 -6.51
N GLY A 202 26.46 0.23 -7.27
CA GLY A 202 26.46 -0.63 -8.48
C GLY A 202 26.76 0.09 -9.79
N ARG A 203 27.03 1.41 -9.80
CA ARG A 203 27.12 2.26 -11.01
C ARG A 203 28.18 1.82 -12.02
N ASP A 204 29.30 1.25 -11.55
CA ASP A 204 30.45 0.90 -12.39
C ASP A 204 30.27 -0.43 -13.14
N LYS A 205 29.24 -1.22 -12.83
CA LYS A 205 28.96 -2.48 -13.52
C LYS A 205 28.35 -2.22 -14.90
N SER A 206 28.71 -3.04 -15.91
CA SER A 206 28.28 -2.89 -17.30
C SER A 206 26.73 -2.87 -17.46
N PHE A 207 26.00 -3.57 -16.56
CA PHE A 207 24.56 -3.58 -16.48
C PHE A 207 24.08 -2.99 -15.16
N SER A 208 24.40 -1.73 -14.91
CA SER A 208 24.03 -1.03 -13.70
C SER A 208 22.57 -0.54 -13.79
N VAL A 209 21.79 -0.76 -12.72
CA VAL A 209 20.45 -0.17 -12.55
C VAL A 209 20.50 1.35 -12.61
N TYR A 210 21.58 1.96 -12.11
CA TYR A 210 21.82 3.42 -12.22
C TYR A 210 21.85 3.89 -13.68
N LYS A 211 22.53 3.16 -14.57
CA LYS A 211 22.57 3.48 -16.02
C LYS A 211 21.20 3.32 -16.68
N THR A 212 20.35 2.42 -16.20
CA THR A 212 18.99 2.24 -16.69
C THR A 212 18.13 3.46 -16.44
N PHE A 213 18.25 4.10 -15.25
CA PHE A 213 17.53 5.34 -14.94
C PHE A 213 18.09 6.60 -15.61
N THR A 214 19.41 6.64 -15.86
CA THR A 214 20.05 7.82 -16.46
C THR A 214 20.05 7.79 -17.98
N ASN A 215 19.80 6.65 -18.60
CA ASN A 215 19.86 6.49 -20.05
C ASN A 215 18.46 6.55 -20.67
N VAL A 216 18.11 7.66 -21.28
CA VAL A 216 16.79 7.95 -21.87
C VAL A 216 16.39 6.96 -22.99
N ASN A 217 17.37 6.24 -23.57
CA ASN A 217 17.18 5.29 -24.67
C ASN A 217 16.95 3.84 -24.24
N THR A 218 16.81 3.56 -22.94
CA THR A 218 16.58 2.20 -22.45
C THR A 218 15.13 1.78 -22.74
N SER A 219 14.90 0.58 -23.30
CA SER A 219 13.56 0.06 -23.52
C SER A 219 12.83 -0.17 -22.19
N THR A 220 11.53 0.07 -22.13
CA THR A 220 10.69 -0.10 -20.93
C THR A 220 10.81 -1.50 -20.35
N ASP A 221 10.95 -2.52 -21.22
CA ASP A 221 11.11 -3.91 -20.80
C ASP A 221 12.42 -4.16 -20.05
N SER A 222 13.55 -3.61 -20.52
CA SER A 222 14.84 -3.74 -19.84
C SER A 222 14.86 -3.00 -18.51
N SER A 223 14.18 -1.87 -18.42
CA SER A 223 14.02 -1.10 -17.18
C SER A 223 13.16 -1.89 -16.18
N TYR A 224 12.03 -2.42 -16.61
CA TYR A 224 11.16 -3.24 -15.76
C TYR A 224 11.88 -4.50 -15.24
N LYS A 225 12.60 -5.23 -16.11
CA LYS A 225 13.36 -6.41 -15.74
C LYS A 225 14.41 -6.12 -14.66
N SER A 226 14.92 -4.90 -14.61
CA SER A 226 15.97 -4.53 -13.65
C SER A 226 15.48 -3.92 -12.36
N VAL A 227 14.35 -3.23 -12.35
CA VAL A 227 13.90 -2.37 -11.22
C VAL A 227 12.46 -2.64 -10.77
N GLY A 228 11.65 -3.30 -11.61
CA GLY A 228 10.25 -3.58 -11.32
C GLY A 228 9.28 -2.50 -11.80
N MET A 229 7.99 -2.80 -11.63
CA MET A 229 6.89 -2.00 -12.15
C MET A 229 6.82 -0.61 -11.52
N LEU A 230 6.86 -0.53 -10.20
CA LEU A 230 6.70 0.73 -9.47
C LEU A 230 7.81 1.74 -9.77
N ALA A 231 9.01 1.26 -10.08
CA ALA A 231 10.15 2.11 -10.37
C ALA A 231 10.23 2.58 -11.83
N THR A 232 9.68 1.81 -12.77
CA THR A 232 9.73 2.15 -14.21
C THR A 232 8.58 3.03 -14.66
N THR A 233 7.57 3.19 -13.82
CA THR A 233 6.38 4.00 -14.09
C THR A 233 6.49 5.44 -13.60
N VAL A 234 7.58 5.80 -12.91
CA VAL A 234 7.90 7.16 -12.49
C VAL A 234 8.84 7.79 -13.52
#